data_462098594fe7a181c0e5210a779b4491
#
_entry.id   462098594fe7a181c0e5210a779b4491
#
_cell.length_a   1.000
_cell.length_b   1.000
_cell.length_c   1.000
_cell.angle_alpha   90.00
_cell.angle_beta   90.00
_cell.angle_gamma   90.00
#
_symmetry.space_group_name_H-M   'P 1'
#
loop_
_entity.id
_entity.type
_entity.pdbx_description
1 polymer ?
#
loop_
_entity_poly.entity_id
_entity_poly.type
_entity_poly.pdbx_seq_one_letter_code
_entity_poly.pdbx_strand_id
1 'polypeptide(L)'
;MLKIYIARHGQNEDNANGILNGHRDKPLTHVGRNQAHELADGIKSAGITFDKVYTSPLSRANETASIICNTLMMEEPEIFDLLIERDFGIMTGKPAEDIERLCAPDIIKGEVVTYFLSPEGAETFPDLLERASVALEYIQAMNAEGSILLATHGDFGKMLYAAYYRLSWQEMLTKFHFGNCELLLLAEDADPNTPHVVKIQQYSQ
;
A
#
# COMPACT_ATOMS: atom_id res chain seq x y z
N MET A 1 2.02 -13.88 19.17
CA MET A 1 0.97 -13.47 18.17
C MET A 1 1.64 -12.57 17.12
N LEU A 2 1.41 -12.84 15.86
CA LEU A 2 1.98 -12.06 14.75
C LEU A 2 1.17 -10.78 14.52
N LYS A 3 1.85 -9.64 14.41
CA LYS A 3 1.31 -8.34 13.98
C LYS A 3 1.90 -8.00 12.62
N ILE A 4 1.06 -7.69 11.64
CA ILE A 4 1.49 -7.27 10.32
C ILE A 4 1.09 -5.81 10.11
N TYR A 5 2.07 -4.96 9.88
CA TYR A 5 1.86 -3.56 9.55
C TYR A 5 2.00 -3.38 8.05
N ILE A 6 1.16 -2.54 7.46
CA ILE A 6 1.20 -2.21 6.03
C ILE A 6 1.44 -0.72 5.89
N ALA A 7 2.54 -0.34 5.23
CA ALA A 7 2.82 1.05 4.87
C ALA A 7 2.66 1.24 3.36
N ARG A 8 1.93 2.27 2.95
CA ARG A 8 1.96 2.72 1.56
C ARG A 8 3.20 3.58 1.32
N HIS A 9 3.79 3.47 0.14
CA HIS A 9 4.92 4.32 -0.25
C HIS A 9 4.60 5.82 -0.18
N GLY A 10 5.61 6.67 -0.02
CA GLY A 10 5.51 8.12 -0.07
C GLY A 10 5.12 8.63 -1.46
N GLN A 11 4.75 9.91 -1.57
CA GLN A 11 4.42 10.53 -2.84
C GLN A 11 5.56 10.34 -3.85
N ASN A 12 5.25 9.80 -5.03
CA ASN A 12 6.17 9.73 -6.16
C ASN A 12 5.80 10.75 -7.25
N GLU A 13 6.59 10.84 -8.31
CA GLU A 13 6.37 11.80 -9.41
C GLU A 13 5.00 11.63 -10.07
N ASP A 14 4.55 10.39 -10.28
CA ASP A 14 3.23 10.15 -10.89
C ASP A 14 2.09 10.59 -9.95
N ASN A 15 2.20 10.33 -8.63
CA ASN A 15 1.21 10.84 -7.67
C ASN A 15 1.13 12.37 -7.67
N ALA A 16 2.29 13.04 -7.70
CA ALA A 16 2.35 14.50 -7.74
C ALA A 16 1.71 15.12 -9.00
N ASN A 17 1.65 14.34 -10.08
CA ASN A 17 1.09 14.78 -11.37
C ASN A 17 -0.31 14.20 -11.64
N GLY A 18 -0.93 13.49 -10.70
CA GLY A 18 -2.23 12.84 -10.92
C GLY A 18 -2.21 11.75 -11.98
N ILE A 19 -1.08 11.06 -12.16
CA ILE A 19 -0.87 9.99 -13.14
C ILE A 19 -1.02 8.61 -12.47
N LEU A 20 -1.69 7.70 -13.15
CA LEU A 20 -1.88 6.32 -12.71
C LEU A 20 -0.57 5.53 -12.85
N ASN A 21 -0.02 5.10 -11.72
CA ASN A 21 1.29 4.44 -11.67
C ASN A 21 1.26 3.02 -12.25
N GLY A 22 0.43 2.13 -11.66
CA GLY A 22 0.57 0.70 -11.88
C GLY A 22 2.01 0.23 -11.63
N HIS A 23 2.58 -0.49 -12.59
CA HIS A 23 3.96 -0.97 -12.54
C HIS A 23 5.02 0.03 -13.06
N ARG A 24 4.64 1.28 -13.39
CA ARG A 24 5.64 2.33 -13.68
C ARG A 24 6.52 2.53 -12.47
N ASP A 25 7.83 2.57 -12.68
CA ASP A 25 8.79 2.75 -11.60
C ASP A 25 9.33 4.18 -11.58
N LYS A 26 8.59 5.06 -10.91
CA LYS A 26 8.91 6.47 -10.70
C LYS A 26 9.40 6.70 -9.27
N PRO A 27 10.49 7.50 -9.08
CA PRO A 27 11.07 7.76 -7.77
C PRO A 27 10.15 8.58 -6.87
N LEU A 28 10.44 8.56 -5.57
CA LEU A 28 9.82 9.47 -4.61
C LEU A 28 10.15 10.92 -4.96
N THR A 29 9.19 11.82 -4.73
CA THR A 29 9.44 13.26 -4.71
C THR A 29 10.16 13.65 -3.41
N HIS A 30 10.61 14.90 -3.30
CA HIS A 30 11.09 15.44 -2.02
C HIS A 30 10.00 15.37 -0.93
N VAL A 31 8.75 15.65 -1.30
CA VAL A 31 7.57 15.50 -0.41
C VAL A 31 7.43 14.05 0.06
N GLY A 32 7.53 13.09 -0.87
CA GLY A 32 7.43 11.67 -0.52
C GLY A 32 8.52 11.19 0.44
N ARG A 33 9.75 11.68 0.29
CA ARG A 33 10.82 11.39 1.25
C ARG A 33 10.54 11.97 2.63
N ASN A 34 10.06 13.22 2.69
CA ASN A 34 9.65 13.83 3.96
C ASN A 34 8.51 13.03 4.61
N GLN A 35 7.50 12.60 3.83
CA GLN A 35 6.42 11.73 4.33
C GLN A 35 6.97 10.41 4.91
N ALA A 36 7.99 9.81 4.27
CA ALA A 36 8.60 8.58 4.77
C ALA A 36 9.35 8.80 6.09
N HIS A 37 10.04 9.96 6.26
CA HIS A 37 10.64 10.33 7.53
C HIS A 37 9.58 10.59 8.62
N GLU A 38 8.53 11.34 8.30
CA GLU A 38 7.41 11.61 9.23
C GLU A 38 6.75 10.28 9.70
N LEU A 39 6.56 9.32 8.78
CA LEU A 39 6.06 8.00 9.13
C LEU A 39 7.03 7.26 10.08
N ALA A 40 8.32 7.25 9.77
CA ALA A 40 9.32 6.59 10.60
C ALA A 40 9.40 7.20 12.02
N ASP A 41 9.33 8.52 12.14
CA ASP A 41 9.27 9.23 13.42
C ASP A 41 7.96 8.94 14.17
N GLY A 42 6.85 8.84 13.47
CA GLY A 42 5.55 8.42 14.04
C GLY A 42 5.59 7.01 14.60
N ILE A 43 6.16 6.06 13.86
CA ILE A 43 6.39 4.66 14.29
C ILE A 43 7.24 4.64 15.56
N LYS A 44 8.37 5.36 15.56
CA LYS A 44 9.28 5.45 16.71
C LYS A 44 8.59 6.06 17.92
N SER A 45 7.83 7.14 17.73
CA SER A 45 7.11 7.84 18.81
C SER A 45 5.99 7.01 19.40
N ALA A 46 5.35 6.14 18.60
CA ALA A 46 4.34 5.18 19.04
C ALA A 46 4.95 3.95 19.74
N GLY A 47 6.28 3.82 19.81
CA GLY A 47 6.96 2.67 20.39
C GLY A 47 6.77 1.37 19.58
N ILE A 48 6.43 1.48 18.29
CA ILE A 48 6.28 0.33 17.41
C ILE A 48 7.66 -0.15 16.97
N THR A 49 7.90 -1.45 17.05
CA THR A 49 9.13 -2.09 16.60
C THR A 49 8.81 -3.19 15.61
N PHE A 50 9.72 -3.49 14.70
CA PHE A 50 9.60 -4.57 13.74
C PHE A 50 10.75 -5.56 13.90
N ASP A 51 10.45 -6.85 13.72
CA ASP A 51 11.45 -7.91 13.64
C ASP A 51 11.97 -8.05 12.21
N LYS A 52 11.12 -7.72 11.21
CA LYS A 52 11.47 -7.79 9.81
C LYS A 52 10.67 -6.78 8.97
N VAL A 53 11.28 -6.33 7.88
CA VAL A 53 10.66 -5.43 6.91
C VAL A 53 10.74 -6.06 5.52
N TYR A 54 9.58 -6.21 4.87
CA TYR A 54 9.48 -6.61 3.47
C TYR A 54 9.03 -5.43 2.63
N THR A 55 9.49 -5.36 1.39
CA THR A 55 9.14 -4.27 0.48
C THR A 55 8.83 -4.77 -0.93
N SER A 56 7.95 -4.03 -1.62
CA SER A 56 7.75 -4.16 -3.06
C SER A 56 9.04 -3.93 -3.83
N PRO A 57 9.24 -4.59 -5.00
CA PRO A 57 10.40 -4.34 -5.86
C PRO A 57 10.42 -2.94 -6.49
N LEU A 58 9.28 -2.20 -6.50
CA LEU A 58 9.22 -0.87 -7.10
C LEU A 58 9.95 0.17 -6.23
N SER A 59 10.76 1.00 -6.87
CA SER A 59 11.70 1.92 -6.21
C SER A 59 11.05 2.81 -5.15
N ARG A 60 9.85 3.33 -5.39
CA ARG A 60 9.10 4.18 -4.46
C ARG A 60 8.78 3.49 -3.12
N ALA A 61 8.42 2.21 -3.16
CA ALA A 61 8.14 1.44 -1.94
C ALA A 61 9.43 1.02 -1.23
N ASN A 62 10.43 0.60 -1.99
CA ASN A 62 11.74 0.22 -1.49
C ASN A 62 12.42 1.43 -0.81
N GLU A 63 12.47 2.59 -1.45
CA GLU A 63 13.05 3.80 -0.86
C GLU A 63 12.30 4.23 0.42
N THR A 64 10.96 4.11 0.44
CA THR A 64 10.16 4.37 1.66
C THR A 64 10.55 3.42 2.79
N ALA A 65 10.66 2.13 2.50
CA ALA A 65 11.05 1.11 3.47
C ALA A 65 12.48 1.34 3.99
N SER A 66 13.44 1.65 3.10
CA SER A 66 14.82 1.95 3.48
C SER A 66 14.92 3.17 4.39
N ILE A 67 14.15 4.23 4.14
CA ILE A 67 14.07 5.41 5.03
C ILE A 67 13.58 4.99 6.43
N ILE A 68 12.54 4.16 6.49
CA ILE A 68 12.01 3.66 7.77
C ILE A 68 13.06 2.81 8.48
N CYS A 69 13.68 1.83 7.81
CA CYS A 69 14.71 0.97 8.37
C CYS A 69 15.90 1.78 8.92
N ASN A 70 16.40 2.73 8.15
CA ASN A 70 17.51 3.59 8.56
C ASN A 70 17.16 4.43 9.80
N THR A 71 15.96 5.01 9.86
CA THR A 71 15.50 5.81 11.01
C THR A 71 15.34 4.97 12.28
N LEU A 72 14.90 3.73 12.12
CA LEU A 72 14.73 2.78 13.22
C LEU A 72 15.98 1.96 13.54
N MET A 73 17.10 2.18 12.82
CA MET A 73 18.37 1.45 12.95
C MET A 73 18.21 -0.07 12.74
N MET A 74 17.43 -0.44 11.73
CA MET A 74 17.19 -1.82 11.31
C MET A 74 18.06 -2.18 10.10
N GLU A 75 18.11 -3.48 9.78
CA GLU A 75 18.67 -3.96 8.51
C GLU A 75 17.83 -3.49 7.32
N GLU A 76 18.43 -3.46 6.12
CA GLU A 76 17.73 -3.10 4.88
C GLU A 76 16.53 -4.03 4.64
N PRO A 77 15.44 -3.52 4.03
CA PRO A 77 14.24 -4.30 3.78
C PRO A 77 14.50 -5.43 2.78
N GLU A 78 13.86 -6.56 2.99
CA GLU A 78 13.86 -7.69 2.05
C GLU A 78 12.84 -7.45 0.93
N ILE A 79 13.28 -7.55 -0.33
CA ILE A 79 12.38 -7.44 -1.49
C ILE A 79 11.50 -8.68 -1.55
N PHE A 80 10.19 -8.46 -1.65
CA PHE A 80 9.20 -9.51 -1.84
C PHE A 80 8.28 -9.16 -3.03
N ASP A 81 8.47 -9.83 -4.15
CA ASP A 81 7.86 -9.50 -5.43
C ASP A 81 6.33 -9.45 -5.40
N LEU A 82 5.69 -10.28 -4.57
CA LEU A 82 4.23 -10.28 -4.43
C LEU A 82 3.67 -8.98 -3.84
N LEU A 83 4.51 -8.11 -3.25
CA LEU A 83 4.09 -6.79 -2.74
C LEU A 83 3.98 -5.72 -3.82
N ILE A 84 4.20 -6.05 -5.09
CA ILE A 84 4.06 -5.11 -6.22
C ILE A 84 2.62 -4.58 -6.32
N GLU A 85 2.46 -3.38 -6.87
CA GLU A 85 1.13 -2.77 -7.09
C GLU A 85 0.29 -3.59 -8.09
N ARG A 86 -0.99 -3.31 -8.14
CA ARG A 86 -1.89 -3.81 -9.18
C ARG A 86 -1.38 -3.40 -10.56
N ASP A 87 -1.41 -4.29 -11.52
CA ASP A 87 -1.20 -3.92 -12.91
C ASP A 87 -2.41 -3.12 -13.41
N PHE A 88 -2.17 -1.94 -13.95
CA PHE A 88 -3.22 -1.06 -14.43
C PHE A 88 -3.51 -1.24 -15.92
N GLY A 89 -2.80 -2.17 -16.60
CA GLY A 89 -2.96 -2.43 -18.02
C GLY A 89 -2.85 -1.15 -18.86
N ILE A 90 -3.80 -0.95 -19.78
CA ILE A 90 -3.85 0.24 -20.64
C ILE A 90 -4.03 1.57 -19.88
N MET A 91 -4.42 1.54 -18.60
CA MET A 91 -4.55 2.75 -17.78
C MET A 91 -3.22 3.21 -17.19
N THR A 92 -2.18 2.40 -17.24
CA THR A 92 -0.85 2.75 -16.77
C THR A 92 -0.32 3.99 -17.49
N GLY A 93 0.05 5.02 -16.73
CA GLY A 93 0.58 6.28 -17.26
C GLY A 93 -0.47 7.27 -17.78
N LYS A 94 -1.76 6.97 -17.65
CA LYS A 94 -2.84 7.92 -17.98
C LYS A 94 -3.16 8.84 -16.79
N PRO A 95 -3.70 10.04 -17.05
CA PRO A 95 -4.25 10.89 -16.00
C PRO A 95 -5.38 10.19 -15.24
N ALA A 96 -5.43 10.37 -13.91
CA ALA A 96 -6.50 9.81 -13.09
C ALA A 96 -7.89 10.41 -13.44
N GLU A 97 -7.92 11.64 -13.93
CA GLU A 97 -9.15 12.31 -14.41
C GLU A 97 -9.81 11.62 -15.61
N ASP A 98 -9.03 10.82 -16.36
CA ASP A 98 -9.52 10.08 -17.51
C ASP A 98 -10.26 8.77 -17.15
N ILE A 99 -10.24 8.33 -15.89
CA ILE A 99 -10.85 7.06 -15.45
C ILE A 99 -12.33 6.96 -15.86
N GLU A 100 -13.12 7.98 -15.56
CA GLU A 100 -14.55 7.96 -15.90
C GLU A 100 -14.78 7.90 -17.41
N ARG A 101 -14.03 8.67 -18.17
CA ARG A 101 -14.15 8.72 -19.63
C ARG A 101 -13.75 7.40 -20.30
N LEU A 102 -12.73 6.73 -19.77
CA LEU A 102 -12.14 5.53 -20.40
C LEU A 102 -12.72 4.21 -19.88
N CYS A 103 -13.21 4.19 -18.64
CA CYS A 103 -13.57 2.94 -17.97
C CYS A 103 -15.04 2.84 -17.57
N ALA A 104 -15.84 3.93 -17.60
CA ALA A 104 -17.26 3.83 -17.26
C ALA A 104 -18.01 2.90 -18.24
N PRO A 105 -18.99 2.10 -17.77
CA PRO A 105 -19.53 2.05 -16.40
C PRO A 105 -18.73 1.17 -15.42
N ASP A 106 -17.62 0.56 -15.82
CA ASP A 106 -16.86 -0.43 -15.06
C ASP A 106 -15.92 0.26 -14.05
N ILE A 107 -16.52 1.06 -13.16
CA ILE A 107 -15.82 1.84 -12.12
C ILE A 107 -16.56 1.77 -10.78
N ILE A 108 -15.81 2.00 -9.68
CA ILE A 108 -16.36 2.26 -8.34
C ILE A 108 -15.86 3.61 -7.87
N LYS A 109 -16.78 4.51 -7.48
CA LYS A 109 -16.45 5.82 -6.91
C LYS A 109 -16.35 5.72 -5.39
N GLY A 110 -15.13 5.91 -4.86
CA GLY A 110 -14.89 6.16 -3.45
C GLY A 110 -14.99 7.67 -3.13
N GLU A 111 -14.78 8.02 -1.87
CA GLU A 111 -14.79 9.42 -1.44
C GLU A 111 -13.62 10.24 -2.02
N VAL A 112 -12.46 9.63 -2.20
CA VAL A 112 -11.22 10.30 -2.64
C VAL A 112 -10.72 9.75 -3.97
N VAL A 113 -10.94 8.47 -4.24
CA VAL A 113 -10.40 7.76 -5.41
C VAL A 113 -11.51 7.10 -6.18
N THR A 114 -11.50 7.24 -7.50
CA THR A 114 -12.32 6.43 -8.42
C THR A 114 -11.48 5.24 -8.88
N TYR A 115 -12.02 4.04 -8.72
CA TYR A 115 -11.38 2.77 -9.10
C TYR A 115 -11.94 2.31 -10.45
N PHE A 116 -11.07 1.95 -11.38
CA PHE A 116 -11.42 1.21 -12.59
C PHE A 116 -11.24 -0.30 -12.32
N LEU A 117 -12.12 -1.14 -12.87
CA LEU A 117 -12.20 -2.54 -12.46
C LEU A 117 -11.45 -3.49 -13.39
N SER A 118 -11.71 -3.45 -14.68
CA SER A 118 -11.18 -4.44 -15.64
C SER A 118 -10.80 -3.87 -17.02
N PRO A 119 -10.03 -2.77 -17.12
CA PRO A 119 -9.53 -2.32 -18.42
C PRO A 119 -8.57 -3.37 -19.00
N GLU A 120 -8.38 -3.32 -20.32
CA GLU A 120 -7.53 -4.27 -21.04
C GLU A 120 -6.12 -4.38 -20.43
N GLY A 121 -5.70 -5.62 -20.16
CA GLY A 121 -4.39 -5.94 -19.58
C GLY A 121 -4.24 -5.60 -18.10
N ALA A 122 -5.26 -5.09 -17.41
CA ALA A 122 -5.18 -4.84 -15.99
C ALA A 122 -5.42 -6.09 -15.16
N GLU A 123 -4.72 -6.21 -14.03
CA GLU A 123 -5.05 -7.16 -12.97
C GLU A 123 -6.40 -6.78 -12.36
N THR A 124 -7.32 -7.74 -12.26
CA THR A 124 -8.63 -7.48 -11.63
C THR A 124 -8.53 -7.47 -10.11
N PHE A 125 -9.50 -6.85 -9.42
CA PHE A 125 -9.51 -6.88 -7.95
C PHE A 125 -9.69 -8.28 -7.35
N PRO A 126 -10.47 -9.20 -7.94
CA PRO A 126 -10.46 -10.61 -7.53
C PRO A 126 -9.07 -11.27 -7.61
N ASP A 127 -8.34 -11.10 -8.71
CA ASP A 127 -7.00 -11.65 -8.87
C ASP A 127 -6.01 -11.00 -7.88
N LEU A 128 -6.13 -9.69 -7.67
CA LEU A 128 -5.34 -8.95 -6.70
C LEU A 128 -5.58 -9.44 -5.26
N LEU A 129 -6.84 -9.74 -4.91
CA LEU A 129 -7.20 -10.29 -3.59
C LEU A 129 -6.64 -11.70 -3.40
N GLU A 130 -6.65 -12.53 -4.45
CA GLU A 130 -6.02 -13.86 -4.43
C GLU A 130 -4.50 -13.73 -4.22
N ARG A 131 -3.82 -12.86 -4.97
CA ARG A 131 -2.38 -12.58 -4.80
C ARG A 131 -2.07 -12.07 -3.39
N ALA A 132 -2.91 -11.21 -2.82
CA ALA A 132 -2.78 -10.73 -1.45
C ALA A 132 -2.92 -11.87 -0.43
N SER A 133 -3.83 -12.82 -0.65
CA SER A 133 -3.98 -14.01 0.21
C SER A 133 -2.72 -14.86 0.19
N VAL A 134 -2.17 -15.14 -1.00
CA VAL A 134 -0.91 -15.89 -1.15
C VAL A 134 0.27 -15.19 -0.47
N ALA A 135 0.35 -13.85 -0.61
CA ALA A 135 1.39 -13.08 0.06
C ALA A 135 1.28 -13.17 1.59
N LEU A 136 0.07 -13.07 2.14
CA LEU A 136 -0.15 -13.20 3.59
C LEU A 136 0.17 -14.61 4.09
N GLU A 137 -0.24 -15.65 3.38
CA GLU A 137 0.09 -17.04 3.74
C GLU A 137 1.61 -17.25 3.81
N TYR A 138 2.36 -16.72 2.83
CA TYR A 138 3.81 -16.77 2.86
C TYR A 138 4.38 -16.04 4.08
N ILE A 139 3.96 -14.80 4.33
CA ILE A 139 4.44 -13.99 5.46
C ILE A 139 4.15 -14.69 6.79
N GLN A 140 2.96 -15.26 6.96
CA GLN A 140 2.56 -15.99 8.17
C GLN A 140 3.34 -17.30 8.34
N ALA A 141 3.63 -18.01 7.26
CA ALA A 141 4.43 -19.23 7.30
C ALA A 141 5.90 -18.96 7.67
N MET A 142 6.44 -17.83 7.21
CA MET A 142 7.84 -17.45 7.49
C MET A 142 8.02 -16.78 8.85
N ASN A 143 6.93 -16.27 9.48
CA ASN A 143 6.99 -15.51 10.71
C ASN A 143 5.86 -15.95 11.65
N ALA A 144 6.15 -16.83 12.60
CA ALA A 144 5.13 -17.40 13.50
C ALA A 144 4.60 -16.39 14.54
N GLU A 145 5.41 -15.41 14.91
CA GLU A 145 5.10 -14.37 15.90
C GLU A 145 5.92 -13.10 15.63
N GLY A 146 5.69 -12.05 16.42
CA GLY A 146 6.42 -10.80 16.30
C GLY A 146 5.70 -9.74 15.51
N SER A 147 6.44 -8.78 14.99
CA SER A 147 5.93 -7.62 14.26
C SER A 147 6.64 -7.45 12.92
N ILE A 148 5.88 -7.46 11.83
CA ILE A 148 6.38 -7.39 10.46
C ILE A 148 5.86 -6.14 9.79
N LEU A 149 6.72 -5.41 9.05
CA LEU A 149 6.30 -4.32 8.19
C LEU A 149 6.30 -4.76 6.71
N LEU A 150 5.23 -4.47 6.00
CA LEU A 150 5.08 -4.62 4.56
C LEU A 150 4.99 -3.24 3.91
N ALA A 151 6.02 -2.80 3.21
CA ALA A 151 5.99 -1.56 2.44
C ALA A 151 5.50 -1.84 1.01
N THR A 152 4.36 -1.26 0.66
CA THR A 152 3.65 -1.58 -0.58
C THR A 152 2.89 -0.37 -1.15
N HIS A 153 1.75 -0.58 -1.78
CA HIS A 153 1.02 0.38 -2.61
C HIS A 153 -0.44 0.52 -2.18
N GLY A 154 -1.20 1.36 -2.91
CA GLY A 154 -2.56 1.70 -2.54
C GLY A 154 -3.54 0.54 -2.69
N ASP A 155 -3.69 0.01 -3.91
CA ASP A 155 -4.66 -1.04 -4.20
C ASP A 155 -4.23 -2.36 -3.55
N PHE A 156 -2.95 -2.72 -3.66
CA PHE A 156 -2.46 -3.97 -3.07
C PHE A 156 -2.52 -3.97 -1.54
N GLY A 157 -2.17 -2.85 -0.89
CA GLY A 157 -2.27 -2.73 0.58
C GLY A 157 -3.71 -2.88 1.08
N LYS A 158 -4.70 -2.35 0.34
CA LYS A 158 -6.12 -2.56 0.64
C LYS A 158 -6.52 -4.03 0.48
N MET A 159 -6.02 -4.73 -0.55
CA MET A 159 -6.33 -6.15 -0.75
C MET A 159 -5.65 -7.05 0.30
N LEU A 160 -4.45 -6.70 0.79
CA LEU A 160 -3.87 -7.37 1.97
C LEU A 160 -4.78 -7.22 3.20
N TYR A 161 -5.33 -6.02 3.42
CA TYR A 161 -6.27 -5.78 4.50
C TYR A 161 -7.56 -6.59 4.33
N ALA A 162 -8.13 -6.61 3.12
CA ALA A 162 -9.32 -7.39 2.79
C ALA A 162 -9.10 -8.90 2.99
N ALA A 163 -7.98 -9.44 2.51
CA ALA A 163 -7.63 -10.85 2.65
C ALA A 163 -7.52 -11.26 4.13
N TYR A 164 -6.82 -10.46 4.95
CA TYR A 164 -6.64 -10.75 6.38
C TYR A 164 -7.95 -10.81 7.15
N TYR A 165 -8.83 -9.81 6.95
CA TYR A 165 -10.12 -9.73 7.66
C TYR A 165 -11.29 -10.41 6.92
N ARG A 166 -11.01 -11.10 5.80
CA ARG A 166 -12.00 -11.80 4.96
C ARG A 166 -13.14 -10.91 4.48
N LEU A 167 -12.79 -9.68 4.10
CA LEU A 167 -13.71 -8.72 3.50
C LEU A 167 -13.79 -8.95 1.99
N SER A 168 -14.92 -8.55 1.38
CA SER A 168 -14.99 -8.48 -0.08
C SER A 168 -14.12 -7.34 -0.62
N TRP A 169 -13.56 -7.51 -1.82
CA TRP A 169 -12.81 -6.44 -2.44
C TRP A 169 -13.66 -5.18 -2.69
N GLN A 170 -14.95 -5.35 -3.03
CA GLN A 170 -15.88 -4.24 -3.24
C GLN A 170 -16.04 -3.40 -1.98
N GLU A 171 -16.30 -4.05 -0.85
CA GLU A 171 -16.39 -3.39 0.45
C GLU A 171 -15.10 -2.64 0.79
N MET A 172 -13.95 -3.28 0.53
CA MET A 172 -12.65 -2.71 0.86
C MET A 172 -12.34 -1.42 0.08
N LEU A 173 -12.76 -1.33 -1.19
CA LEU A 173 -12.47 -0.14 -2.01
C LEU A 173 -13.08 1.13 -1.42
N THR A 174 -14.23 1.03 -0.76
CA THR A 174 -14.95 2.18 -0.20
C THR A 174 -14.83 2.31 1.33
N LYS A 175 -14.22 1.33 2.02
CA LYS A 175 -14.17 1.28 3.47
C LYS A 175 -13.36 2.42 4.10
N PHE A 176 -12.20 2.73 3.54
CA PHE A 176 -11.34 3.84 3.96
C PHE A 176 -10.38 4.26 2.84
N HIS A 177 -9.86 5.47 2.94
CA HIS A 177 -8.74 5.91 2.10
C HIS A 177 -7.41 5.43 2.70
N PHE A 178 -6.46 5.03 1.84
CA PHE A 178 -5.11 4.65 2.23
C PHE A 178 -4.12 5.59 1.55
N GLY A 179 -3.75 6.66 2.25
CA GLY A 179 -2.89 7.73 1.75
C GLY A 179 -1.40 7.37 1.75
N ASN A 180 -0.58 8.19 1.10
CA ASN A 180 0.87 8.00 1.09
C ASN A 180 1.44 8.01 2.52
N CYS A 181 2.34 7.09 2.82
CA CYS A 181 2.97 6.91 4.13
C CYS A 181 2.00 6.77 5.31
N GLU A 182 0.78 6.30 5.10
CA GLU A 182 -0.07 5.84 6.19
C GLU A 182 0.30 4.41 6.57
N LEU A 183 0.09 4.08 7.86
CA LEU A 183 0.37 2.76 8.44
C LEU A 183 -0.91 2.11 8.92
N LEU A 184 -1.19 0.91 8.40
CA LEU A 184 -2.29 0.06 8.84
C LEU A 184 -1.77 -1.07 9.73
N LEU A 185 -2.63 -1.62 10.58
CA LEU A 185 -2.35 -2.79 11.40
C LEU A 185 -3.29 -3.94 11.04
N LEU A 186 -2.73 -5.12 10.85
CA LEU A 186 -3.41 -6.41 10.79
C LEU A 186 -3.03 -7.21 12.04
N ALA A 187 -3.98 -7.44 12.92
CA ALA A 187 -3.79 -8.27 14.12
C ALA A 187 -5.13 -8.87 14.55
N GLU A 188 -5.10 -10.02 15.20
CA GLU A 188 -6.32 -10.71 15.67
C GLU A 188 -7.09 -9.89 16.71
N ASP A 189 -6.37 -9.10 17.50
CA ASP A 189 -6.90 -8.24 18.56
C ASP A 189 -7.17 -6.78 18.12
N ALA A 190 -6.94 -6.46 16.83
CA ALA A 190 -7.21 -5.12 16.30
C ALA A 190 -8.64 -5.00 15.75
N ASP A 191 -9.25 -3.82 15.96
CA ASP A 191 -10.55 -3.50 15.38
C ASP A 191 -10.43 -3.22 13.87
N PRO A 192 -11.07 -4.03 13.00
CA PRO A 192 -11.02 -3.82 11.56
C PRO A 192 -11.74 -2.53 11.07
N ASN A 193 -12.37 -1.76 11.98
CA ASN A 193 -12.96 -0.46 11.64
C ASN A 193 -12.03 0.72 11.97
N THR A 194 -10.93 0.48 12.68
CA THR A 194 -9.92 1.48 13.00
C THR A 194 -8.54 1.07 12.46
N PRO A 195 -8.37 0.96 11.12
CA PRO A 195 -7.20 0.33 10.51
C PRO A 195 -5.89 1.12 10.70
N HIS A 196 -5.98 2.45 10.77
CA HIS A 196 -4.81 3.32 10.78
C HIS A 196 -4.18 3.44 12.16
N VAL A 197 -2.89 3.11 12.25
CA VAL A 197 -2.07 3.28 13.48
C VAL A 197 -1.30 4.59 13.44
N VAL A 198 -0.80 4.95 12.25
CA VAL A 198 -0.15 6.24 11.99
C VAL A 198 -0.78 6.85 10.75
N LYS A 199 -1.21 8.11 10.87
CA LYS A 199 -1.61 8.95 9.74
C LYS A 199 -0.68 10.13 9.67
N ILE A 200 -0.32 10.52 8.46
CA ILE A 200 0.44 11.74 8.22
C ILE A 200 -0.40 12.72 7.43
N GLN A 201 0.01 13.99 7.44
CA GLN A 201 -0.66 14.99 6.63
C GLN A 201 -0.47 14.68 5.14
N GLN A 202 -1.59 14.50 4.42
CA GLN A 202 -1.55 14.37 2.97
C GLN A 202 -1.42 15.77 2.37
N TYR A 203 -0.41 15.96 1.55
CA TYR A 203 -0.28 17.20 0.78
C TYR A 203 -1.25 17.12 -0.40
N SER A 204 -2.14 18.11 -0.50
CA SER A 204 -3.09 18.22 -1.60
C SER A 204 -2.34 18.18 -2.93
N GLN A 205 -2.80 17.35 -3.82
CA GLN A 205 -2.33 17.26 -5.21
C GLN A 205 -2.86 18.46 -6.00
#